data_181c994856238b1963a36b9e96ea3e36
#
_entry.id   181c994856238b1963a36b9e96ea3e36
#
_cell.length_a   1.000
_cell.length_b   1.000
_cell.length_c   1.000
_cell.angle_alpha   90.00
_cell.angle_beta   90.00
_cell.angle_gamma   90.00
#
_symmetry.space_group_name_H-M   'P 1'
#
loop_
_entity.id
_entity.type
_entity.pdbx_description
1 polymer ?
#
loop_
_entity_poly.entity_id
_entity_poly.type
_entity_poly.pdbx_seq_one_letter_code
_entity_poly.pdbx_strand_id
1 'polypeptide(L)'
;TDTAVFGFDAAIRGMRNPMDSWALSDSFLCNGEQTPDCDGCSACYVSMCSGEISCALVDSIGFDKYEDWHFALGETDMQLCRKLIKAGTDHRKFLRMIHVQMDVKAPLYWWKEFETYKVGTVSNSCSTMHRIHAKEFTLDDFSVEHLTEGNRQGFEGIIINALNTARTNYLETKDKTWWWSMIQMLPSSYNQLRTIDLNYEVLMNMYHARKNHKLDEWRDFCKWIEKLPYMKGFLEVDDERKDA
;
A
#
# COMPACT_ATOMS: atom_id res chain seq x y z
N THR A 1 -2.04 3.44 9.10
CA THR A 1 -1.73 2.22 8.33
C THR A 1 -0.27 1.85 8.56
N ASP A 2 -0.04 0.73 9.22
CA ASP A 2 1.31 0.19 9.38
C ASP A 2 1.80 -0.23 8.00
N THR A 3 2.92 0.35 7.54
CA THR A 3 3.56 0.01 6.26
C THR A 3 5.00 -0.41 6.53
N ALA A 4 5.43 -1.55 5.99
CA ALA A 4 6.82 -2.00 6.01
C ALA A 4 7.31 -2.18 4.58
N VAL A 5 8.52 -1.72 4.27
CA VAL A 5 9.20 -1.92 2.98
C VAL A 5 10.53 -2.61 3.24
N PHE A 6 10.80 -3.71 2.54
CA PHE A 6 12.02 -4.49 2.75
C PHE A 6 12.48 -5.19 1.46
N GLY A 7 13.72 -5.69 1.49
CA GLY A 7 14.29 -6.45 0.37
C GLY A 7 15.18 -5.64 -0.57
N PHE A 8 15.42 -4.35 -0.31
CA PHE A 8 16.31 -3.53 -1.14
C PHE A 8 17.72 -4.12 -1.26
N ASP A 9 18.35 -4.53 -0.14
CA ASP A 9 19.69 -5.13 -0.17
C ASP A 9 19.76 -6.32 -1.12
N ALA A 10 18.84 -7.27 -0.98
CA ALA A 10 18.77 -8.44 -1.85
C ALA A 10 18.47 -8.08 -3.32
N ALA A 11 17.62 -7.10 -3.54
CA ALA A 11 17.24 -6.63 -4.88
C ALA A 11 18.43 -5.99 -5.60
N ILE A 12 19.16 -5.09 -4.93
CA ILE A 12 20.34 -4.41 -5.49
C ILE A 12 21.47 -5.39 -5.75
N ARG A 13 21.77 -6.30 -4.82
CA ARG A 13 22.72 -7.38 -5.03
C ARG A 13 22.30 -8.26 -6.21
N GLY A 14 21.03 -8.62 -6.29
CA GLY A 14 20.46 -9.47 -7.35
C GLY A 14 20.55 -8.86 -8.75
N MET A 15 20.33 -7.55 -8.90
CA MET A 15 20.44 -6.89 -10.21
C MET A 15 21.86 -6.80 -10.74
N ARG A 16 22.89 -6.96 -9.88
CA ARG A 16 24.31 -6.96 -10.25
C ARG A 16 24.86 -8.35 -10.58
N ASN A 17 24.14 -9.43 -10.22
CA ASN A 17 24.55 -10.81 -10.49
C ASN A 17 24.87 -11.09 -11.96
N PRO A 18 24.10 -10.64 -12.98
CA PRO A 18 24.36 -11.01 -14.36
C PRO A 18 25.70 -10.54 -14.92
N MET A 19 26.31 -9.54 -14.30
CA MET A 19 27.57 -8.93 -14.74
C MET A 19 28.69 -9.05 -13.70
N ASP A 20 28.48 -9.83 -12.62
CA ASP A 20 29.42 -9.98 -11.49
C ASP A 20 29.94 -8.63 -10.96
N SER A 21 29.06 -7.60 -10.96
CA SER A 21 29.45 -6.22 -10.73
C SER A 21 29.19 -5.72 -9.30
N TRP A 22 29.22 -6.63 -8.30
CA TRP A 22 28.95 -6.28 -6.89
C TRP A 22 29.90 -5.24 -6.31
N ALA A 23 31.18 -5.28 -6.74
CA ALA A 23 32.19 -4.32 -6.30
C ALA A 23 31.92 -2.86 -6.75
N LEU A 24 30.96 -2.67 -7.67
CA LEU A 24 30.53 -1.35 -8.12
C LEU A 24 29.31 -0.83 -7.35
N SER A 25 28.77 -1.58 -6.38
CA SER A 25 27.65 -1.14 -5.55
C SER A 25 28.13 -0.05 -4.58
N ASP A 26 27.39 1.04 -4.55
CA ASP A 26 27.59 2.18 -3.64
C ASP A 26 26.42 2.32 -2.65
N SER A 27 25.52 1.34 -2.60
CA SER A 27 24.42 1.28 -1.65
C SER A 27 24.86 0.66 -0.32
N PHE A 28 24.26 1.09 0.78
CA PHE A 28 24.59 0.61 2.12
C PHE A 28 23.38 0.65 3.06
N LEU A 29 23.51 -0.01 4.22
CA LEU A 29 22.55 0.11 5.32
C LEU A 29 22.99 1.26 6.23
N CYS A 30 22.14 2.26 6.37
CA CYS A 30 22.33 3.42 7.24
C CYS A 30 21.68 3.15 8.58
N ASN A 31 22.43 3.32 9.68
CA ASN A 31 21.94 3.14 11.06
C ASN A 31 21.23 4.38 11.64
N GLY A 32 20.96 5.39 10.81
CA GLY A 32 20.30 6.63 11.25
C GLY A 32 21.22 7.59 12.01
N GLU A 33 22.46 7.21 12.31
CA GLU A 33 23.44 8.14 12.90
C GLU A 33 23.90 9.14 11.85
N GLN A 34 23.77 10.45 12.15
CA GLN A 34 24.30 11.49 11.30
C GLN A 34 25.82 11.36 11.20
N THR A 35 26.30 11.13 10.01
CA THR A 35 27.73 11.19 9.68
C THR A 35 28.00 12.44 8.83
N PRO A 36 29.26 12.94 8.77
CA PRO A 36 29.62 14.05 7.88
C PRO A 36 29.28 13.81 6.41
N ASP A 37 29.11 12.55 6.00
CA ASP A 37 28.75 12.14 4.63
C ASP A 37 27.24 12.19 4.37
N CYS A 38 26.42 12.56 5.37
CA CYS A 38 24.97 12.72 5.19
C CYS A 38 24.61 13.95 4.34
N ASP A 39 25.48 14.95 4.22
CA ASP A 39 25.33 16.08 3.31
C ASP A 39 25.50 15.59 1.85
N GLY A 40 24.38 15.24 1.20
CA GLY A 40 24.35 14.71 -0.15
C GLY A 40 23.98 13.21 -0.25
N CYS A 41 23.76 12.58 0.89
CA CYS A 41 23.26 11.21 0.92
C CYS A 41 21.82 11.17 0.38
N SER A 42 21.65 10.54 -0.80
CA SER A 42 20.33 10.31 -1.41
C SER A 42 19.49 9.29 -0.63
N ALA A 43 20.05 8.68 0.39
CA ALA A 43 19.40 7.68 1.23
C ALA A 43 18.35 8.23 2.17
N CYS A 44 18.65 9.37 2.76
CA CYS A 44 17.63 10.14 3.42
C CYS A 44 16.81 10.81 2.31
N TYR A 45 15.82 10.17 1.82
CA TYR A 45 14.93 10.66 0.75
C TYR A 45 14.18 11.94 1.14
N VAL A 46 14.60 12.53 2.16
CA VAL A 46 14.15 13.83 2.59
C VAL A 46 15.39 14.64 2.83
N SER A 47 15.41 15.84 2.37
CA SER A 47 16.30 16.92 2.81
C SER A 47 16.22 17.09 4.35
N MET A 48 16.45 16.04 5.10
CA MET A 48 16.09 15.86 6.50
C MET A 48 17.29 15.85 7.42
N CYS A 49 18.49 15.85 6.88
CA CYS A 49 19.68 16.02 7.70
C CYS A 49 19.96 17.48 8.07
N SER A 50 19.01 18.39 7.87
CA SER A 50 19.11 19.76 8.37
C SER A 50 18.47 19.91 9.76
N GLY A 51 19.05 19.28 10.76
CA GLY A 51 19.04 19.77 12.16
C GLY A 51 17.76 19.67 13.00
N GLU A 52 16.59 19.39 12.47
CA GLU A 52 15.31 19.33 13.22
C GLU A 52 14.37 18.27 12.67
N ILE A 53 14.77 17.01 12.75
CA ILE A 53 13.91 16.01 12.15
C ILE A 53 13.74 14.77 13.01
N SER A 54 12.58 14.70 13.64
CA SER A 54 11.80 13.49 13.65
C SER A 54 11.52 13.12 12.19
N CYS A 55 11.86 11.93 11.76
CA CYS A 55 11.63 11.47 10.41
C CYS A 55 10.11 11.36 10.16
N ALA A 56 9.44 12.49 9.87
CA ALA A 56 8.00 12.56 9.70
C ALA A 56 7.49 11.63 8.56
N LEU A 57 8.40 11.24 7.64
CA LEU A 57 8.09 10.22 6.63
C LEU A 57 8.18 8.81 7.24
N VAL A 58 9.15 8.56 8.10
CA VAL A 58 9.28 7.32 8.87
C VAL A 58 8.08 7.18 9.79
N ASP A 59 7.71 8.25 10.52
CA ASP A 59 6.53 8.28 11.39
C ASP A 59 5.22 8.11 10.59
N SER A 60 5.14 8.67 9.38
CA SER A 60 3.93 8.57 8.53
C SER A 60 3.82 7.24 7.77
N ILE A 61 4.92 6.50 7.58
CA ILE A 61 4.96 5.21 6.88
C ILE A 61 5.06 4.04 7.87
N GLY A 62 5.27 4.29 9.18
CA GLY A 62 5.26 3.25 10.21
C GLY A 62 6.49 2.32 10.19
N PHE A 63 7.67 2.85 9.88
CA PHE A 63 8.93 2.09 9.92
C PHE A 63 9.40 1.68 11.32
N ASP A 64 8.64 1.98 12.36
CA ASP A 64 8.99 1.80 13.79
C ASP A 64 9.26 0.35 14.24
N LYS A 65 9.19 -0.64 13.38
CA LYS A 65 9.27 -2.05 13.81
C LYS A 65 10.45 -2.86 13.30
N TYR A 66 11.25 -2.31 12.40
CA TYR A 66 12.46 -2.99 11.95
C TYR A 66 13.65 -2.11 12.23
N GLU A 67 14.41 -2.49 13.27
CA GLU A 67 15.73 -1.99 13.66
C GLU A 67 16.18 -0.74 12.88
N ASP A 68 16.61 0.30 13.53
CA ASP A 68 17.03 1.65 13.09
C ASP A 68 17.91 1.73 11.81
N TRP A 69 17.70 0.86 10.83
CA TRP A 69 18.50 0.72 9.63
C TRP A 69 17.71 1.07 8.37
N HIS A 70 18.11 2.11 7.68
CA HIS A 70 17.54 2.52 6.39
C HIS A 70 18.45 2.06 5.26
N PHE A 71 17.88 1.49 4.19
CA PHE A 71 18.66 1.17 3.01
C PHE A 71 18.94 2.43 2.20
N ALA A 72 20.22 2.75 2.09
CA ALA A 72 20.75 3.85 1.31
C ALA A 72 21.05 3.39 -0.11
N LEU A 73 20.22 3.79 -1.10
CA LEU A 73 20.46 3.50 -2.50
C LEU A 73 21.47 4.52 -3.08
N GLY A 74 22.67 4.06 -3.39
CA GLY A 74 23.71 4.88 -3.98
C GLY A 74 23.39 5.28 -5.43
N GLU A 75 24.06 6.33 -5.93
CA GLU A 75 23.79 6.88 -7.26
C GLU A 75 24.13 5.89 -8.38
N THR A 76 25.22 5.13 -8.23
CA THR A 76 25.62 4.10 -9.22
C THR A 76 24.57 3.00 -9.32
N ASP A 77 24.04 2.55 -8.19
CA ASP A 77 22.96 1.57 -8.15
C ASP A 77 21.63 2.16 -8.65
N MET A 78 21.33 3.41 -8.34
CA MET A 78 20.16 4.12 -8.86
C MET A 78 20.22 4.22 -10.39
N GLN A 79 21.35 4.54 -10.96
CA GLN A 79 21.53 4.58 -12.42
C GLN A 79 21.32 3.20 -13.06
N LEU A 80 21.80 2.14 -12.43
CA LEU A 80 21.55 0.77 -12.89
C LEU A 80 20.06 0.41 -12.77
N CYS A 81 19.38 0.75 -11.66
CA CYS A 81 17.94 0.58 -11.53
C CYS A 81 17.18 1.27 -12.67
N ARG A 82 17.48 2.54 -12.94
CA ARG A 82 16.86 3.31 -14.04
C ARG A 82 17.07 2.64 -15.39
N LYS A 83 18.30 2.19 -15.66
CA LYS A 83 18.63 1.48 -16.91
C LYS A 83 17.82 0.18 -17.06
N LEU A 84 17.71 -0.61 -16.00
CA LEU A 84 16.95 -1.87 -16.01
C LEU A 84 15.43 -1.63 -16.13
N ILE A 85 14.90 -0.60 -15.49
CA ILE A 85 13.49 -0.20 -15.62
C ILE A 85 13.21 0.21 -17.09
N LYS A 86 14.06 1.05 -17.66
CA LYS A 86 13.93 1.48 -19.05
C LYS A 86 14.02 0.33 -20.05
N ALA A 87 14.81 -0.71 -19.75
CA ALA A 87 14.92 -1.91 -20.57
C ALA A 87 13.67 -2.83 -20.51
N GLY A 88 12.76 -2.61 -19.55
CA GLY A 88 11.45 -3.27 -19.50
C GLY A 88 11.37 -4.45 -18.53
N THR A 89 10.22 -5.11 -18.53
CA THR A 89 9.80 -6.08 -17.53
C THR A 89 10.75 -7.26 -17.33
N ASP A 90 11.40 -7.72 -18.39
CA ASP A 90 12.35 -8.85 -18.32
C ASP A 90 13.65 -8.48 -17.62
N HIS A 91 14.00 -7.19 -17.59
CA HIS A 91 15.24 -6.67 -17.02
C HIS A 91 15.05 -6.14 -15.59
N ARG A 92 13.89 -5.56 -15.26
CA ARG A 92 13.60 -4.94 -13.95
C ARG A 92 13.13 -5.93 -12.87
N LYS A 93 13.59 -7.18 -12.93
CA LYS A 93 13.20 -8.25 -12.00
C LYS A 93 13.51 -7.94 -10.53
N PHE A 94 14.51 -7.08 -10.27
CA PHE A 94 14.86 -6.64 -8.93
C PHE A 94 13.68 -5.99 -8.19
N LEU A 95 12.76 -5.32 -8.90
CA LEU A 95 11.54 -4.74 -8.31
C LEU A 95 10.62 -5.80 -7.66
N ARG A 96 10.70 -7.05 -8.10
CA ARG A 96 9.91 -8.16 -7.51
C ARG A 96 10.48 -8.66 -6.19
N MET A 97 11.70 -8.24 -5.85
CA MET A 97 12.37 -8.58 -4.58
C MET A 97 12.16 -7.52 -3.51
N ILE A 98 11.65 -6.34 -3.88
CA ILE A 98 11.31 -5.28 -2.94
C ILE A 98 9.84 -5.44 -2.57
N HIS A 99 9.58 -5.84 -1.32
CA HIS A 99 8.26 -6.13 -0.80
C HIS A 99 7.72 -4.97 0.03
N VAL A 100 6.40 -4.82 0.00
CA VAL A 100 5.64 -3.89 0.82
C VAL A 100 4.55 -4.65 1.53
N GLN A 101 4.56 -4.59 2.85
CA GLN A 101 3.48 -5.09 3.69
C GLN A 101 2.74 -3.91 4.31
N MET A 102 1.41 -3.95 4.27
CA MET A 102 0.60 -2.85 4.81
C MET A 102 -0.81 -3.30 5.19
N ASP A 103 -1.41 -2.55 6.09
CA ASP A 103 -2.82 -2.65 6.40
C ASP A 103 -3.63 -1.62 5.60
N VAL A 104 -4.63 -2.09 4.88
CA VAL A 104 -5.52 -1.25 4.07
C VAL A 104 -6.96 -1.44 4.50
N LYS A 105 -7.64 -0.36 4.87
CA LYS A 105 -9.08 -0.32 5.09
C LYS A 105 -9.73 0.35 3.86
N ALA A 106 -10.51 -0.41 3.09
CA ALA A 106 -11.12 0.07 1.86
C ALA A 106 -12.48 -0.60 1.61
N PRO A 107 -13.38 0.01 0.82
CA PRO A 107 -14.69 -0.55 0.54
C PRO A 107 -14.60 -1.82 -0.33
N LEU A 108 -15.58 -2.70 -0.18
CA LEU A 108 -15.64 -3.97 -0.93
C LEU A 108 -15.62 -3.77 -2.44
N TYR A 109 -16.18 -2.67 -2.96
CA TYR A 109 -16.12 -2.39 -4.40
C TYR A 109 -14.69 -2.12 -4.89
N TRP A 110 -13.83 -1.47 -4.06
CA TRP A 110 -12.42 -1.26 -4.36
C TRP A 110 -11.65 -2.58 -4.29
N TRP A 111 -11.92 -3.42 -3.28
CA TRP A 111 -11.29 -4.73 -3.15
C TRP A 111 -11.57 -5.66 -4.33
N LYS A 112 -12.76 -5.60 -4.93
CA LYS A 112 -13.07 -6.37 -6.16
C LYS A 112 -12.15 -6.04 -7.32
N GLU A 113 -11.76 -4.77 -7.46
CA GLU A 113 -10.80 -4.37 -8.47
C GLU A 113 -9.37 -4.72 -8.08
N PHE A 114 -8.99 -4.54 -6.79
CA PHE A 114 -7.69 -4.91 -6.27
C PHE A 114 -7.39 -6.40 -6.48
N GLU A 115 -8.36 -7.27 -6.30
CA GLU A 115 -8.24 -8.73 -6.49
C GLU A 115 -7.93 -9.16 -7.94
N THR A 116 -7.96 -8.25 -8.91
CA THR A 116 -7.50 -8.54 -10.27
C THR A 116 -5.97 -8.63 -10.36
N TYR A 117 -5.24 -8.07 -9.41
CA TYR A 117 -3.77 -8.10 -9.31
C TYR A 117 -3.29 -9.32 -8.49
N LYS A 118 -3.55 -10.53 -9.01
CA LYS A 118 -3.31 -11.79 -8.26
C LYS A 118 -1.85 -12.21 -8.19
N VAL A 119 -1.05 -11.85 -9.18
CA VAL A 119 0.34 -12.31 -9.28
C VAL A 119 1.24 -11.39 -8.46
N GLY A 120 1.94 -11.96 -7.48
CA GLY A 120 2.82 -11.20 -6.60
C GLY A 120 2.10 -10.38 -5.53
N THR A 121 0.85 -10.77 -5.20
CA THR A 121 0.04 -10.14 -4.15
C THR A 121 -0.53 -11.20 -3.24
N VAL A 122 -0.41 -11.01 -1.93
CA VAL A 122 -1.07 -11.83 -0.90
C VAL A 122 -1.97 -10.89 -0.08
N SER A 123 -3.15 -11.36 0.28
CA SER A 123 -4.12 -10.58 1.05
C SER A 123 -4.77 -11.44 2.12
N ASN A 124 -4.74 -10.96 3.36
CA ASN A 124 -5.45 -11.57 4.48
C ASN A 124 -6.48 -10.57 5.04
N SER A 125 -7.75 -10.92 4.99
CA SER A 125 -8.85 -10.01 5.30
C SER A 125 -9.51 -10.28 6.65
N CYS A 126 -9.99 -9.22 7.31
CA CYS A 126 -10.99 -9.35 8.37
C CYS A 126 -12.25 -10.02 7.80
N SER A 127 -12.68 -11.10 8.45
CA SER A 127 -13.83 -11.87 7.96
C SER A 127 -15.15 -11.12 8.14
N THR A 128 -15.83 -10.84 7.05
CA THR A 128 -17.21 -10.37 7.05
C THR A 128 -18.20 -11.49 7.42
N MET A 129 -17.79 -12.76 7.31
CA MET A 129 -18.64 -13.90 7.61
C MET A 129 -18.67 -14.24 9.11
N HIS A 130 -17.46 -14.35 9.73
CA HIS A 130 -17.35 -14.86 11.10
C HIS A 130 -17.60 -13.79 12.17
N ARG A 131 -17.28 -12.54 11.91
CA ARG A 131 -17.29 -11.47 12.90
C ARG A 131 -18.20 -10.29 12.54
N ILE A 132 -19.03 -10.41 11.50
CA ILE A 132 -19.91 -9.32 11.03
C ILE A 132 -20.84 -8.80 12.14
N HIS A 133 -21.26 -9.66 13.08
CA HIS A 133 -22.14 -9.32 14.19
C HIS A 133 -21.38 -8.82 15.45
N ALA A 134 -20.04 -8.78 15.43
CA ALA A 134 -19.25 -8.54 16.64
C ALA A 134 -19.43 -7.12 17.20
N LYS A 135 -19.63 -6.13 16.33
CA LYS A 135 -19.87 -4.75 16.71
C LYS A 135 -21.12 -4.20 16.02
N GLU A 136 -21.65 -3.12 16.54
CA GLU A 136 -22.72 -2.35 15.90
C GLU A 136 -22.21 -1.67 14.65
N PHE A 137 -23.06 -1.59 13.61
CA PHE A 137 -22.74 -0.88 12.38
C PHE A 137 -22.98 0.62 12.58
N THR A 138 -22.01 1.42 12.11
CA THR A 138 -22.06 2.88 12.09
C THR A 138 -21.71 3.41 10.70
N LEU A 139 -21.91 4.69 10.44
CA LEU A 139 -21.50 5.31 9.17
C LEU A 139 -19.99 5.16 8.89
N ASP A 140 -19.14 5.14 9.91
CA ASP A 140 -17.68 4.99 9.79
C ASP A 140 -17.25 3.61 9.27
N ASP A 141 -18.19 2.66 9.22
CA ASP A 141 -17.94 1.35 8.62
C ASP A 141 -18.14 1.34 7.09
N PHE A 142 -18.58 2.45 6.52
CA PHE A 142 -18.92 2.54 5.10
C PHE A 142 -18.27 3.75 4.42
N SER A 143 -17.88 3.61 3.15
CA SER A 143 -17.52 4.74 2.30
C SER A 143 -18.81 5.39 1.77
N VAL A 144 -19.12 6.56 2.31
CA VAL A 144 -20.37 7.31 2.04
C VAL A 144 -20.13 8.79 1.78
N GLU A 145 -18.86 9.18 1.58
CA GLU A 145 -18.38 10.56 1.44
C GLU A 145 -18.97 11.28 0.21
N HIS A 146 -19.34 10.54 -0.83
CA HIS A 146 -19.94 11.10 -2.04
C HIS A 146 -21.47 11.04 -2.07
N LEU A 147 -22.12 10.55 -1.01
CA LEU A 147 -23.57 10.59 -0.94
C LEU A 147 -24.05 12.01 -0.69
N THR A 148 -25.16 12.39 -1.37
CA THR A 148 -25.89 13.60 -1.00
C THR A 148 -26.42 13.48 0.42
N GLU A 149 -26.67 14.61 1.09
CA GLU A 149 -27.16 14.59 2.48
C GLU A 149 -28.43 13.74 2.64
N GLY A 150 -29.40 13.87 1.74
CA GLY A 150 -30.63 13.06 1.80
C GLY A 150 -30.36 11.56 1.62
N ASN A 151 -29.43 11.18 0.73
CA ASN A 151 -29.04 9.76 0.55
C ASN A 151 -28.25 9.23 1.75
N ARG A 152 -27.42 10.07 2.37
CA ARG A 152 -26.69 9.71 3.59
C ARG A 152 -27.61 9.45 4.75
N GLN A 153 -28.60 10.32 4.97
CA GLN A 153 -29.65 10.13 5.99
C GLN A 153 -30.48 8.87 5.71
N GLY A 154 -30.85 8.64 4.44
CA GLY A 154 -31.55 7.42 4.03
C GLY A 154 -30.69 6.16 4.25
N PHE A 155 -29.40 6.21 3.97
CA PHE A 155 -28.48 5.11 4.20
C PHE A 155 -28.39 4.77 5.70
N GLU A 156 -28.22 5.76 6.56
CA GLU A 156 -28.20 5.58 8.00
C GLU A 156 -29.54 5.08 8.53
N GLY A 157 -30.64 5.75 8.18
CA GLY A 157 -31.99 5.46 8.69
C GLY A 157 -32.58 4.14 8.19
N ILE A 158 -32.15 3.62 7.04
CA ILE A 158 -32.70 2.39 6.46
C ILE A 158 -31.68 1.26 6.49
N ILE A 159 -30.51 1.46 5.91
CA ILE A 159 -29.54 0.37 5.72
C ILE A 159 -28.86 0.00 7.03
N ILE A 160 -28.29 0.98 7.74
CA ILE A 160 -27.60 0.73 9.00
C ILE A 160 -28.59 0.23 10.05
N ASN A 161 -29.79 0.80 10.14
CA ASN A 161 -30.80 0.32 11.06
C ASN A 161 -31.25 -1.11 10.75
N ALA A 162 -31.43 -1.47 9.48
CA ALA A 162 -31.77 -2.84 9.10
C ALA A 162 -30.67 -3.84 9.47
N LEU A 163 -29.38 -3.49 9.22
CA LEU A 163 -28.23 -4.30 9.60
C LEU A 163 -28.15 -4.47 11.12
N ASN A 164 -28.35 -3.40 11.89
CA ASN A 164 -28.32 -3.44 13.37
C ASN A 164 -29.51 -4.20 13.94
N THR A 165 -30.70 -4.09 13.35
CA THR A 165 -31.86 -4.91 13.72
C THR A 165 -31.58 -6.40 13.51
N ALA A 166 -31.04 -6.77 12.35
CA ALA A 166 -30.64 -8.15 12.08
C ALA A 166 -29.57 -8.65 13.05
N ARG A 167 -28.59 -7.78 13.37
CA ARG A 167 -27.55 -8.08 14.36
C ARG A 167 -28.12 -8.34 15.75
N THR A 168 -28.99 -7.47 16.25
CA THR A 168 -29.61 -7.63 17.56
C THR A 168 -30.40 -8.90 17.66
N ASN A 169 -31.29 -9.16 16.68
CA ASN A 169 -32.07 -10.41 16.61
C ASN A 169 -31.16 -11.65 16.55
N TYR A 170 -30.06 -11.61 15.80
CA TYR A 170 -29.10 -12.71 15.78
C TYR A 170 -28.43 -12.93 17.14
N LEU A 171 -28.05 -11.86 17.83
CA LEU A 171 -27.42 -11.98 19.14
C LEU A 171 -28.36 -12.56 20.20
N GLU A 172 -29.65 -12.23 20.13
CA GLU A 172 -30.65 -12.73 21.04
C GLU A 172 -31.11 -14.15 20.74
N THR A 173 -31.39 -14.46 19.48
CA THR A 173 -32.02 -15.72 19.10
C THR A 173 -31.07 -16.80 18.61
N LYS A 174 -29.88 -16.41 18.13
CA LYS A 174 -28.92 -17.25 17.40
C LYS A 174 -29.49 -17.88 16.12
N ASP A 175 -30.63 -17.41 15.65
CA ASP A 175 -31.22 -17.86 14.39
C ASP A 175 -30.37 -17.38 13.20
N LYS A 176 -29.90 -18.33 12.39
CA LYS A 176 -29.09 -18.10 11.21
C LYS A 176 -29.76 -17.21 10.15
N THR A 177 -31.08 -17.12 10.14
CA THR A 177 -31.82 -16.24 9.24
C THR A 177 -31.37 -14.77 9.40
N TRP A 178 -31.17 -14.33 10.62
CA TRP A 178 -30.71 -12.98 10.93
C TRP A 178 -29.23 -12.77 10.55
N TRP A 179 -28.41 -13.81 10.72
CA TRP A 179 -27.02 -13.76 10.25
C TRP A 179 -26.95 -13.66 8.71
N TRP A 180 -27.76 -14.45 7.99
CA TRP A 180 -27.89 -14.35 6.53
C TRP A 180 -28.36 -12.96 6.09
N SER A 181 -29.31 -12.38 6.81
CA SER A 181 -29.80 -11.02 6.53
C SER A 181 -28.69 -9.99 6.58
N MET A 182 -27.81 -10.03 7.59
CA MET A 182 -26.64 -9.14 7.63
C MET A 182 -25.73 -9.34 6.42
N ILE A 183 -25.40 -10.59 6.06
CA ILE A 183 -24.48 -10.87 4.95
C ILE A 183 -25.08 -10.41 3.61
N GLN A 184 -26.35 -10.70 3.37
CA GLN A 184 -26.98 -10.41 2.07
C GLN A 184 -27.33 -8.93 1.89
N MET A 185 -27.59 -8.19 2.97
CA MET A 185 -27.87 -6.76 2.94
C MET A 185 -26.60 -5.90 2.98
N LEU A 186 -25.41 -6.49 3.24
CA LEU A 186 -24.19 -5.71 3.41
C LEU A 186 -23.83 -4.99 2.09
N PRO A 187 -23.82 -3.65 2.07
CA PRO A 187 -23.52 -2.89 0.86
C PRO A 187 -22.05 -3.04 0.47
N SER A 188 -21.77 -2.87 -0.82
CA SER A 188 -20.39 -2.90 -1.33
C SER A 188 -19.54 -1.72 -0.86
N SER A 189 -20.13 -0.71 -0.27
CA SER A 189 -19.44 0.42 0.39
C SER A 189 -18.89 0.06 1.78
N TYR A 190 -19.16 -1.15 2.30
CA TYR A 190 -18.60 -1.60 3.57
C TYR A 190 -17.07 -1.66 3.52
N ASN A 191 -16.43 -1.00 4.49
CA ASN A 191 -14.98 -0.91 4.59
C ASN A 191 -14.41 -2.14 5.29
N GLN A 192 -13.66 -2.94 4.54
CA GLN A 192 -12.97 -4.13 5.04
C GLN A 192 -11.49 -3.83 5.23
N LEU A 193 -10.96 -4.17 6.41
CA LEU A 193 -9.53 -4.14 6.67
C LEU A 193 -8.88 -5.41 6.12
N ARG A 194 -7.77 -5.23 5.39
CA ARG A 194 -6.90 -6.32 4.94
C ARG A 194 -5.43 -5.98 5.17
N THR A 195 -4.68 -6.96 5.64
CA THR A 195 -3.21 -6.93 5.56
C THR A 195 -2.80 -7.50 4.21
N ILE A 196 -2.00 -6.76 3.47
CA ILE A 196 -1.54 -7.15 2.13
C ILE A 196 -0.02 -7.20 2.07
N ASP A 197 0.51 -8.12 1.27
CA ASP A 197 1.91 -8.18 0.84
C ASP A 197 1.95 -8.11 -0.68
N LEU A 198 2.78 -7.23 -1.21
CA LEU A 198 2.97 -7.07 -2.64
C LEU A 198 4.37 -6.48 -2.92
N ASN A 199 4.79 -6.44 -4.17
CA ASN A 199 6.12 -5.97 -4.52
C ASN A 199 6.08 -4.71 -5.41
N TYR A 200 7.23 -4.07 -5.58
CA TYR A 200 7.36 -2.83 -6.35
C TYR A 200 6.95 -2.97 -7.82
N GLU A 201 7.18 -4.12 -8.45
CA GLU A 201 6.71 -4.36 -9.83
C GLU A 201 5.19 -4.30 -9.93
N VAL A 202 4.47 -4.93 -8.99
CA VAL A 202 3.01 -4.90 -8.93
C VAL A 202 2.50 -3.48 -8.64
N LEU A 203 3.13 -2.76 -7.70
CA LEU A 203 2.78 -1.38 -7.37
C LEU A 203 2.96 -0.44 -8.57
N MET A 204 4.05 -0.55 -9.32
CA MET A 204 4.24 0.22 -10.55
C MET A 204 3.16 -0.07 -11.58
N ASN A 205 2.78 -1.34 -11.76
CA ASN A 205 1.71 -1.71 -12.68
C ASN A 205 0.35 -1.19 -12.23
N MET A 206 0.04 -1.24 -10.93
CA MET A 206 -1.17 -0.64 -10.35
C MET A 206 -1.19 0.88 -10.58
N TYR A 207 -0.09 1.57 -10.30
CA TYR A 207 0.02 3.02 -10.47
C TYR A 207 -0.32 3.43 -11.90
N HIS A 208 0.33 2.85 -12.90
CA HIS A 208 0.06 3.19 -14.30
C HIS A 208 -1.37 2.89 -14.73
N ALA A 209 -1.96 1.81 -14.23
CA ALA A 209 -3.33 1.45 -14.55
C ALA A 209 -4.38 2.31 -13.84
N ARG A 210 -4.03 2.92 -12.68
CA ARG A 210 -5.00 3.50 -11.75
C ARG A 210 -4.77 4.97 -11.41
N LYS A 211 -3.67 5.61 -11.78
CA LYS A 211 -3.38 7.02 -11.45
C LYS A 211 -4.46 8.01 -11.89
N ASN A 212 -5.20 7.69 -12.95
CA ASN A 212 -6.33 8.49 -13.47
C ASN A 212 -7.68 7.80 -13.28
N HIS A 213 -7.80 6.90 -12.30
CA HIS A 213 -9.02 6.14 -12.09
C HIS A 213 -10.17 7.04 -11.57
N LYS A 214 -11.43 6.63 -11.83
CA LYS A 214 -12.62 7.38 -11.38
C LYS A 214 -12.81 7.36 -9.87
N LEU A 215 -12.45 6.23 -9.22
CA LEU A 215 -12.55 6.09 -7.76
C LEU A 215 -11.41 6.83 -7.07
N ASP A 216 -11.75 7.60 -6.05
CA ASP A 216 -10.81 8.41 -5.28
C ASP A 216 -9.82 7.53 -4.53
N GLU A 217 -10.28 6.40 -4.01
CA GLU A 217 -9.47 5.43 -3.27
C GLU A 217 -8.28 4.94 -4.12
N TRP A 218 -8.47 4.74 -5.43
CA TRP A 218 -7.37 4.39 -6.33
C TRP A 218 -6.39 5.53 -6.53
N ARG A 219 -6.89 6.77 -6.68
CA ARG A 219 -6.01 7.94 -6.82
C ARG A 219 -5.21 8.20 -5.55
N ASP A 220 -5.83 8.01 -4.38
CA ASP A 220 -5.15 8.17 -3.09
C ASP A 220 -4.15 7.02 -2.84
N PHE A 221 -4.49 5.80 -3.24
CA PHE A 221 -3.55 4.68 -3.24
C PHE A 221 -2.35 4.96 -4.16
N CYS A 222 -2.55 5.53 -5.34
CA CYS A 222 -1.46 5.93 -6.25
C CYS A 222 -0.57 7.03 -5.64
N LYS A 223 -1.15 8.04 -4.98
CA LYS A 223 -0.38 9.06 -4.24
C LYS A 223 0.44 8.46 -3.10
N TRP A 224 -0.09 7.43 -2.45
CA TRP A 224 0.65 6.70 -1.44
C TRP A 224 1.81 5.90 -2.07
N ILE A 225 1.61 5.24 -3.21
CA ILE A 225 2.68 4.54 -3.94
C ILE A 225 3.86 5.49 -4.25
N GLU A 226 3.58 6.73 -4.67
CA GLU A 226 4.62 7.73 -4.96
C GLU A 226 5.50 8.08 -3.75
N LYS A 227 4.98 7.90 -2.54
CA LYS A 227 5.70 8.20 -1.28
C LYS A 227 6.61 7.05 -0.82
N LEU A 228 6.50 5.87 -1.42
CA LEU A 228 7.36 4.75 -1.07
C LEU A 228 8.83 5.05 -1.43
N PRO A 229 9.80 4.50 -0.68
CA PRO A 229 11.21 4.75 -0.92
C PRO A 229 11.61 4.56 -2.39
N TYR A 230 12.24 5.56 -3.00
CA TYR A 230 12.72 5.57 -4.40
C TYR A 230 11.65 5.38 -5.49
N MET A 231 10.40 5.07 -5.13
CA MET A 231 9.33 4.70 -6.07
C MET A 231 9.05 5.82 -7.07
N LYS A 232 8.98 7.09 -6.62
CA LYS A 232 8.73 8.23 -7.50
C LYS A 232 9.74 8.28 -8.65
N GLY A 233 11.04 8.15 -8.36
CA GLY A 233 12.09 8.15 -9.39
C GLY A 233 12.00 6.93 -10.33
N PHE A 234 11.53 5.78 -9.85
CA PHE A 234 11.32 4.60 -10.68
C PHE A 234 10.11 4.77 -11.62
N LEU A 235 9.04 5.40 -11.15
CA LEU A 235 7.84 5.69 -11.95
C LEU A 235 8.13 6.69 -13.08
N GLU A 236 8.89 7.74 -12.82
CA GLU A 236 9.29 8.74 -13.82
C GLU A 236 10.02 8.08 -15.00
N VAL A 237 10.95 7.17 -14.72
CA VAL A 237 11.69 6.43 -15.76
C VAL A 237 10.81 5.47 -16.55
N ASP A 238 9.83 4.82 -15.91
CA ASP A 238 8.91 3.91 -16.61
C ASP A 238 7.90 4.67 -17.48
N ASP A 239 7.48 5.88 -17.09
CA ASP A 239 6.66 6.77 -17.90
C ASP A 239 7.42 7.22 -19.17
N GLU A 240 8.68 7.69 -19.06
CA GLU A 240 9.52 8.03 -20.22
C GLU A 240 9.66 6.87 -21.21
N ARG A 241 9.74 5.63 -20.72
CA ARG A 241 9.83 4.44 -21.58
C ARG A 241 8.54 4.17 -22.37
N LYS A 242 7.38 4.48 -21.79
CA LYS A 242 6.08 4.24 -22.42
C LYS A 242 5.73 5.28 -23.48
N ASP A 243 6.32 6.46 -23.37
CA ASP A 243 6.12 7.58 -24.28
C ASP A 243 7.11 7.55 -25.46
N ALA A 244 8.13 6.67 -25.43
CA ALA A 244 9.17 6.51 -26.46
C ALA A 244 8.85 5.36 -27.42
#